data_9de809b9a57677c3e6d92c52b5083a88
#
_entry.id   9de809b9a57677c3e6d92c52b5083a88
#
_cell.length_a   1.000
_cell.length_b   1.000
_cell.length_c   1.000
_cell.angle_alpha   90.00
_cell.angle_beta   90.00
_cell.angle_gamma   90.00
#
_symmetry.space_group_name_H-M   'P 1'
#
loop_
_entity.id
_entity.type
_entity.pdbx_description
1 polymer ?
#
loop_
_entity_poly.entity_id
_entity_poly.type
_entity_poly.pdbx_seq_one_letter_code
_entity_poly.pdbx_strand_id
1 'polypeptide(L)'
;MTPSAKWAKRFTTIAAAESGITFTNRLAGLEYYKNMVAHNGAGVAAGDVNGDDLADVFLCNIQGANALYLNGGGFQFEPMPGAHALPDAICTGATLVDVDGDGDNDLLINGVQIGTRLFINDGDGRFAAVENSGLDTTGTTTSMALADVDGDGDLDLYVAHYIDWMHLADPTTRFEYARRGDEWTVTRINGESALKPKWKGRFTVSNTGRLRELPESDRLYLNKGDGTFHDVSGEPRFVIDGKA
;
A
#
# COMPACT_ATOMS: atom_id res chain seq x y z
N MET A 1 -31.08 31.70 -6.06
CA MET A 1 -31.71 30.55 -5.39
C MET A 1 -30.93 30.29 -4.11
N THR A 2 -31.50 30.53 -2.96
CA THR A 2 -30.93 30.17 -1.68
C THR A 2 -30.97 28.63 -1.56
N PRO A 3 -29.84 27.92 -1.23
CA PRO A 3 -29.87 26.50 -1.00
C PRO A 3 -30.90 26.15 0.06
N SER A 4 -31.77 25.19 -0.22
CA SER A 4 -32.77 24.74 0.75
C SER A 4 -32.05 24.22 2.01
N ALA A 5 -32.61 24.52 3.19
CA ALA A 5 -32.09 24.11 4.50
C ALA A 5 -31.87 22.58 4.65
N LYS A 6 -32.37 21.77 3.70
CA LYS A 6 -32.21 20.31 3.62
C LYS A 6 -30.77 19.87 3.35
N TRP A 7 -29.86 20.76 2.93
CA TRP A 7 -28.49 20.46 2.56
C TRP A 7 -27.43 21.05 3.52
N ALA A 8 -27.88 21.74 4.57
CA ALA A 8 -26.98 22.28 5.56
C ALA A 8 -26.55 21.20 6.56
N LYS A 9 -25.28 20.80 6.51
CA LYS A 9 -24.56 19.83 7.34
C LYS A 9 -24.80 18.35 6.95
N ARG A 10 -24.03 17.87 5.98
CA ARG A 10 -23.93 16.44 5.63
C ARG A 10 -22.90 15.69 6.48
N PHE A 11 -21.95 16.41 7.11
CA PHE A 11 -20.91 15.85 7.95
C PHE A 11 -20.87 16.56 9.30
N THR A 12 -20.69 15.77 10.34
CA THR A 12 -20.50 16.27 11.71
C THR A 12 -19.17 15.74 12.22
N THR A 13 -18.34 16.59 12.81
CA THR A 13 -17.12 16.15 13.49
C THR A 13 -17.51 15.54 14.83
N ILE A 14 -17.04 14.32 15.08
CA ILE A 14 -17.14 13.62 16.37
C ILE A 14 -15.77 13.71 17.03
N ALA A 15 -15.71 14.19 18.27
CA ALA A 15 -14.44 14.31 18.98
C ALA A 15 -13.90 12.94 19.36
N ALA A 16 -12.57 12.80 19.45
CA ALA A 16 -11.92 11.56 19.86
C ALA A 16 -12.41 11.04 21.24
N ALA A 17 -12.72 11.96 22.16
CA ALA A 17 -13.28 11.62 23.46
C ALA A 17 -14.72 11.06 23.38
N GLU A 18 -15.46 11.38 22.31
CA GLU A 18 -16.80 10.86 22.07
C GLU A 18 -16.78 9.57 21.29
N SER A 19 -15.88 9.45 20.30
CA SER A 19 -15.77 8.27 19.45
C SER A 19 -14.92 7.15 20.06
N GLY A 20 -14.06 7.42 21.02
CA GLY A 20 -13.08 6.45 21.55
C GLY A 20 -11.85 6.27 20.67
N ILE A 21 -11.81 6.81 19.43
CA ILE A 21 -10.64 6.71 18.54
C ILE A 21 -9.58 7.71 19.00
N THR A 22 -8.57 7.19 19.72
CA THR A 22 -7.44 7.99 20.25
C THR A 22 -6.16 7.84 19.43
N PHE A 23 -6.23 7.15 18.30
CA PHE A 23 -5.11 6.93 17.38
C PHE A 23 -4.50 8.25 16.91
N THR A 24 -3.18 8.29 16.87
CA THR A 24 -2.44 9.42 16.29
C THR A 24 -1.40 8.89 15.34
N ASN A 25 -1.55 9.21 14.06
CA ASN A 25 -0.49 8.99 13.09
C ASN A 25 0.62 10.01 13.35
N ARG A 26 1.83 9.53 13.61
CA ARG A 26 2.99 10.39 13.94
C ARG A 26 4.02 10.31 12.85
N LEU A 27 4.61 11.46 12.55
CA LEU A 27 5.79 11.59 11.73
C LEU A 27 6.81 12.42 12.51
N ALA A 28 7.81 11.77 13.10
CA ALA A 28 8.83 12.41 13.91
C ALA A 28 10.22 12.05 13.41
N GLY A 29 11.14 13.05 13.39
CA GLY A 29 12.53 12.88 13.04
C GLY A 29 12.84 13.18 11.57
N LEU A 30 14.11 13.61 11.35
CA LEU A 30 14.61 14.02 10.03
C LEU A 30 14.77 12.84 9.04
N GLU A 31 14.75 11.61 9.53
CA GLU A 31 14.98 10.42 8.70
C GLU A 31 13.84 10.19 7.71
N TYR A 32 12.63 10.58 8.07
CA TYR A 32 11.45 10.46 7.22
C TYR A 32 11.43 11.45 6.04
N TYR A 33 12.20 12.53 6.09
CA TYR A 33 12.36 13.43 4.95
C TYR A 33 13.02 12.77 3.73
N LYS A 34 13.64 11.61 3.92
CA LYS A 34 14.25 10.83 2.83
C LYS A 34 13.22 10.08 1.98
N ASN A 35 11.99 9.93 2.48
CA ASN A 35 10.93 9.24 1.77
C ASN A 35 9.70 10.14 1.64
N MET A 36 9.45 10.63 0.42
CA MET A 36 8.30 11.51 0.15
C MET A 36 6.96 10.82 0.35
N VAL A 37 6.89 9.49 0.20
CA VAL A 37 5.64 8.73 0.38
C VAL A 37 5.18 8.81 1.84
N ALA A 38 6.10 8.78 2.81
CA ALA A 38 5.78 8.95 4.23
C ALA A 38 5.09 10.29 4.56
N HIS A 39 5.24 11.31 3.70
CA HIS A 39 4.58 12.61 3.87
C HIS A 39 3.14 12.64 3.33
N ASN A 40 2.73 11.64 2.56
CA ASN A 40 1.39 11.59 1.96
C ASN A 40 0.31 11.11 2.93
N GLY A 41 0.70 10.74 4.15
CA GLY A 41 -0.20 10.17 5.16
C GLY A 41 -0.19 8.65 5.15
N ALA A 42 -1.07 8.07 5.94
CA ALA A 42 -1.27 6.63 6.06
C ALA A 42 -2.70 6.27 5.64
N GLY A 43 -2.90 4.99 5.30
CA GLY A 43 -4.20 4.49 4.87
C GLY A 43 -5.19 4.31 6.02
N VAL A 44 -6.46 4.17 5.63
CA VAL A 44 -7.55 3.78 6.51
C VAL A 44 -8.46 2.82 5.74
N ALA A 45 -8.94 1.79 6.42
CA ALA A 45 -9.98 0.91 5.91
C ALA A 45 -11.14 0.85 6.90
N ALA A 46 -12.35 0.64 6.39
CA ALA A 46 -13.55 0.45 7.21
C ALA A 46 -14.35 -0.73 6.65
N GLY A 47 -14.76 -1.63 7.53
CA GLY A 47 -15.53 -2.84 7.22
C GLY A 47 -15.84 -3.58 8.51
N ASP A 48 -16.88 -4.41 8.51
CA ASP A 48 -17.17 -5.31 9.59
C ASP A 48 -16.12 -6.43 9.60
N VAL A 49 -15.38 -6.59 10.70
CA VAL A 49 -14.33 -7.61 10.84
C VAL A 49 -14.67 -8.70 11.87
N ASN A 50 -15.80 -8.55 12.58
CA ASN A 50 -16.20 -9.46 13.65
C ASN A 50 -17.62 -10.01 13.47
N GLY A 51 -18.29 -9.73 12.33
CA GLY A 51 -19.60 -10.27 11.98
C GLY A 51 -20.78 -9.66 12.75
N ASP A 52 -20.62 -8.44 13.30
CA ASP A 52 -21.68 -7.80 14.10
C ASP A 52 -22.53 -6.77 13.30
N ASP A 53 -22.35 -6.70 11.97
CA ASP A 53 -22.99 -5.76 11.04
C ASP A 53 -22.63 -4.27 11.28
N LEU A 54 -21.60 -3.97 12.07
CA LEU A 54 -21.09 -2.62 12.28
C LEU A 54 -19.74 -2.44 11.61
N ALA A 55 -19.53 -1.31 10.95
CA ALA A 55 -18.25 -1.05 10.32
C ALA A 55 -17.19 -0.67 11.35
N ASP A 56 -16.15 -1.48 11.45
CA ASP A 56 -14.93 -1.26 12.20
C ASP A 56 -13.94 -0.40 11.43
N VAL A 57 -12.87 0.07 12.06
CA VAL A 57 -11.89 0.95 11.43
C VAL A 57 -10.47 0.45 11.66
N PHE A 58 -9.76 0.16 10.59
CA PHE A 58 -8.32 -0.10 10.60
C PHE A 58 -7.56 1.16 10.19
N LEU A 59 -6.61 1.58 11.01
CA LEU A 59 -5.79 2.77 10.82
C LEU A 59 -4.32 2.39 10.63
N CYS A 60 -3.79 2.69 9.45
CA CYS A 60 -2.37 2.55 9.17
C CYS A 60 -1.55 3.62 9.91
N ASN A 61 -0.31 3.27 10.30
CA ASN A 61 0.64 4.19 10.88
C ASN A 61 1.89 4.32 10.00
N ILE A 62 2.45 5.51 9.95
CA ILE A 62 3.75 5.75 9.30
C ILE A 62 4.89 5.42 10.25
N GLN A 63 4.70 5.67 11.53
CA GLN A 63 5.72 5.44 12.54
C GLN A 63 5.10 4.85 13.81
N GLY A 64 5.20 3.54 13.95
CA GLY A 64 4.65 2.78 15.05
C GLY A 64 3.59 1.77 14.61
N ALA A 65 2.88 1.20 15.57
CA ALA A 65 1.88 0.16 15.29
C ALA A 65 0.65 0.73 14.59
N ASN A 66 0.09 -0.04 13.66
CA ASN A 66 -1.26 0.15 13.14
C ASN A 66 -2.29 -0.07 14.26
N ALA A 67 -3.54 0.32 14.05
CA ALA A 67 -4.59 0.12 15.04
C ALA A 67 -5.90 -0.35 14.38
N LEU A 68 -6.54 -1.31 14.99
CA LEU A 68 -7.92 -1.71 14.70
C LEU A 68 -8.81 -1.23 15.85
N TYR A 69 -9.93 -0.63 15.50
CA TYR A 69 -10.97 -0.20 16.41
C TYR A 69 -12.29 -0.88 16.06
N LEU A 70 -12.86 -1.62 17.00
CA LEU A 70 -14.17 -2.22 16.86
C LEU A 70 -15.26 -1.21 17.20
N ASN A 71 -16.32 -1.21 16.39
CA ASN A 71 -17.47 -0.32 16.52
C ASN A 71 -18.51 -0.95 17.44
N GLY A 72 -18.72 -0.41 18.63
CA GLY A 72 -19.77 -0.83 19.55
C GLY A 72 -21.16 -0.22 19.28
N GLY A 73 -21.34 0.43 18.14
CA GLY A 73 -22.56 1.16 17.79
C GLY A 73 -22.56 2.60 18.26
N GLY A 74 -23.41 3.45 17.67
CA GLY A 74 -23.54 4.85 18.02
C GLY A 74 -22.27 5.69 17.83
N PHE A 75 -21.37 5.27 16.96
CA PHE A 75 -20.01 5.83 16.75
C PHE A 75 -19.10 5.75 17.98
N GLN A 76 -19.28 4.73 18.80
CA GLN A 76 -18.38 4.39 19.91
C GLN A 76 -17.44 3.27 19.47
N PHE A 77 -16.14 3.51 19.54
CA PHE A 77 -15.11 2.57 19.08
C PHE A 77 -14.18 2.20 20.22
N GLU A 78 -13.82 0.93 20.28
CA GLU A 78 -12.86 0.42 21.26
C GLU A 78 -11.64 -0.19 20.53
N PRO A 79 -10.40 0.07 20.99
CA PRO A 79 -9.23 -0.50 20.36
C PRO A 79 -9.20 -2.02 20.58
N MET A 80 -8.95 -2.78 19.52
CA MET A 80 -8.72 -4.21 19.58
C MET A 80 -7.24 -4.49 19.87
N PRO A 81 -6.88 -4.99 21.06
CA PRO A 81 -5.49 -5.29 21.38
C PRO A 81 -4.95 -6.45 20.54
N GLY A 82 -3.73 -6.34 20.06
CA GLY A 82 -3.06 -7.42 19.31
C GLY A 82 -3.31 -7.42 17.80
N ALA A 83 -4.19 -6.58 17.28
CA ALA A 83 -4.40 -6.40 15.83
C ALA A 83 -3.24 -5.62 15.15
N HIS A 84 -2.01 -5.94 15.50
CA HIS A 84 -0.81 -5.25 14.99
C HIS A 84 -0.25 -5.99 13.78
N ALA A 85 -0.79 -5.68 12.60
CA ALA A 85 -0.15 -6.10 11.37
C ALA A 85 1.01 -5.13 11.06
N LEU A 86 2.22 -5.67 10.88
CA LEU A 86 3.44 -4.95 10.50
C LEU A 86 3.74 -3.70 11.36
N PRO A 87 4.06 -3.85 12.66
CA PRO A 87 4.16 -2.72 13.59
C PRO A 87 5.25 -1.70 13.23
N ASP A 88 6.34 -2.13 12.61
CA ASP A 88 7.51 -1.30 12.29
C ASP A 88 7.57 -0.85 10.82
N ALA A 89 6.51 -1.07 10.05
CA ALA A 89 6.46 -0.71 8.63
C ALA A 89 5.73 0.62 8.41
N ILE A 90 6.17 1.37 7.40
CA ILE A 90 5.44 2.55 6.90
C ILE A 90 4.28 2.06 6.05
N CYS A 91 3.08 2.05 6.60
CA CYS A 91 1.87 1.60 5.91
C CYS A 91 1.20 2.78 5.18
N THR A 92 1.02 2.65 3.86
CA THR A 92 0.50 3.71 2.98
C THR A 92 -0.97 3.55 2.64
N GLY A 93 -1.48 2.32 2.72
CA GLY A 93 -2.86 1.98 2.38
C GLY A 93 -3.33 0.72 3.09
N ALA A 94 -4.63 0.61 3.28
CA ALA A 94 -5.28 -0.61 3.76
C ALA A 94 -6.64 -0.78 3.08
N THR A 95 -7.09 -2.03 2.94
CA THR A 95 -8.42 -2.39 2.47
C THR A 95 -8.92 -3.60 3.25
N LEU A 96 -10.19 -3.57 3.65
CA LEU A 96 -10.91 -4.70 4.24
C LEU A 96 -11.84 -5.27 3.17
N VAL A 97 -11.69 -6.56 2.85
CA VAL A 97 -12.42 -7.23 1.78
C VAL A 97 -12.30 -8.74 1.93
N ASP A 98 -13.36 -9.48 1.69
CA ASP A 98 -13.35 -10.94 1.59
C ASP A 98 -12.60 -11.36 0.31
N VAL A 99 -11.43 -11.99 0.44
CA VAL A 99 -10.62 -12.42 -0.70
C VAL A 99 -10.57 -13.93 -0.88
N ASP A 100 -11.04 -14.72 0.09
CA ASP A 100 -11.05 -16.18 0.00
C ASP A 100 -12.47 -16.78 -0.04
N GLY A 101 -13.49 -15.92 -0.01
CA GLY A 101 -14.89 -16.30 -0.20
C GLY A 101 -15.54 -16.92 1.03
N ASP A 102 -14.96 -16.75 2.22
CA ASP A 102 -15.51 -17.30 3.47
C ASP A 102 -16.57 -16.41 4.12
N GLY A 103 -16.72 -15.17 3.67
CA GLY A 103 -17.68 -14.18 4.11
C GLY A 103 -17.14 -13.17 5.13
N ASP A 104 -15.91 -13.34 5.59
CA ASP A 104 -15.24 -12.45 6.53
C ASP A 104 -14.32 -11.46 5.81
N ASN A 105 -14.24 -10.22 6.28
CA ASN A 105 -13.37 -9.24 5.65
C ASN A 105 -11.91 -9.45 6.05
N ASP A 106 -11.07 -9.80 5.08
CA ASP A 106 -9.63 -9.89 5.20
C ASP A 106 -8.96 -8.51 5.11
N LEU A 107 -7.67 -8.45 5.42
CA LEU A 107 -6.91 -7.20 5.43
C LEU A 107 -5.77 -7.23 4.42
N LEU A 108 -5.82 -6.34 3.45
CA LEU A 108 -4.71 -6.00 2.57
C LEU A 108 -4.04 -4.71 3.04
N ILE A 109 -2.70 -4.71 3.14
CA ILE A 109 -1.90 -3.55 3.54
C ILE A 109 -0.85 -3.26 2.48
N ASN A 110 -0.78 -2.02 2.05
CA ASN A 110 0.29 -1.45 1.24
C ASN A 110 1.31 -0.73 2.12
N GLY A 111 2.57 -0.69 1.68
CA GLY A 111 3.56 0.10 2.40
C GLY A 111 4.87 0.35 1.67
N VAL A 112 5.75 1.06 2.35
CA VAL A 112 7.08 1.42 1.84
C VAL A 112 8.03 0.26 2.05
N GLN A 113 8.60 -0.26 0.96
CA GLN A 113 9.55 -1.39 0.94
C GLN A 113 8.99 -2.72 1.49
N ILE A 114 7.70 -2.83 1.63
CA ILE A 114 7.03 -4.06 2.06
C ILE A 114 6.05 -4.60 1.00
N GLY A 115 5.89 -3.89 -0.12
CA GLY A 115 4.92 -4.25 -1.14
C GLY A 115 3.50 -4.28 -0.61
N THR A 116 2.75 -5.29 -1.02
CA THR A 116 1.39 -5.56 -0.54
C THR A 116 1.38 -6.83 0.30
N ARG A 117 0.76 -6.78 1.47
CA ARG A 117 0.64 -7.90 2.42
C ARG A 117 -0.82 -8.26 2.61
N LEU A 118 -1.09 -9.57 2.64
CA LEU A 118 -2.40 -10.14 2.93
C LEU A 118 -2.42 -10.77 4.32
N PHE A 119 -3.52 -10.55 5.02
CA PHE A 119 -3.82 -11.14 6.32
C PHE A 119 -5.25 -11.66 6.29
N ILE A 120 -5.43 -12.96 6.49
CA ILE A 120 -6.75 -13.60 6.57
C ILE A 120 -7.34 -13.39 7.96
N ASN A 121 -8.61 -13.04 8.00
CA ASN A 121 -9.43 -12.89 9.19
C ASN A 121 -9.97 -14.24 9.66
N ASP A 122 -10.20 -14.41 10.95
CA ASP A 122 -10.84 -15.60 11.52
C ASP A 122 -12.35 -15.39 11.85
N GLY A 123 -12.93 -14.27 11.35
CA GLY A 123 -14.29 -13.86 11.62
C GLY A 123 -14.51 -13.15 12.97
N ASP A 124 -13.48 -13.12 13.81
CA ASP A 124 -13.49 -12.42 15.12
C ASP A 124 -12.58 -11.17 15.10
N GLY A 125 -12.12 -10.73 13.92
CA GLY A 125 -11.19 -9.59 13.74
C GLY A 125 -9.73 -9.91 14.06
N ARG A 126 -9.35 -11.19 14.14
CA ARG A 126 -7.95 -11.60 14.31
C ARG A 126 -7.35 -11.97 12.97
N PHE A 127 -6.27 -11.33 12.63
CA PHE A 127 -5.64 -11.44 11.32
C PHE A 127 -4.37 -12.28 11.35
N ALA A 128 -4.28 -13.26 10.45
CA ALA A 128 -3.10 -14.11 10.26
C ALA A 128 -2.42 -13.78 8.93
N ALA A 129 -1.10 -13.50 8.96
CA ALA A 129 -0.34 -13.19 7.75
C ALA A 129 -0.25 -14.39 6.79
N VAL A 130 -0.44 -14.14 5.49
CA VAL A 130 -0.29 -15.13 4.43
C VAL A 130 1.09 -14.98 3.77
N GLU A 131 2.01 -15.87 4.09
CA GLU A 131 3.41 -15.80 3.60
C GLU A 131 3.53 -16.06 2.08
N ASN A 132 2.65 -16.88 1.50
CA ASN A 132 2.69 -17.28 0.09
C ASN A 132 1.42 -16.88 -0.65
N SER A 133 0.94 -15.68 -0.44
CA SER A 133 -0.26 -15.15 -1.12
C SER A 133 -0.08 -14.96 -2.64
N GLY A 134 1.14 -14.99 -3.16
CA GLY A 134 1.45 -14.66 -4.56
C GLY A 134 1.61 -13.17 -4.83
N LEU A 135 1.36 -12.31 -3.85
CA LEU A 135 1.58 -10.87 -3.94
C LEU A 135 3.07 -10.52 -3.80
N ASP A 136 3.50 -9.45 -4.50
CA ASP A 136 4.86 -8.92 -4.32
C ASP A 136 4.95 -8.21 -2.97
N THR A 137 5.82 -8.73 -2.11
CA THR A 137 6.07 -8.23 -0.76
C THR A 137 7.30 -7.32 -0.71
N THR A 138 7.71 -6.78 -1.85
CA THR A 138 8.83 -5.86 -2.00
C THR A 138 8.38 -4.56 -2.67
N GLY A 139 9.28 -3.56 -2.70
CA GLY A 139 8.97 -2.27 -3.32
C GLY A 139 8.04 -1.38 -2.48
N THR A 140 7.69 -0.25 -3.06
CA THR A 140 6.82 0.75 -2.42
C THR A 140 5.49 0.82 -3.14
N THR A 141 4.42 0.47 -2.45
CA THR A 141 3.05 0.49 -2.93
C THR A 141 2.26 1.61 -2.26
N THR A 142 1.34 2.26 -2.97
CA THR A 142 0.66 3.46 -2.48
C THR A 142 -0.86 3.36 -2.50
N SER A 143 -1.40 2.64 -3.46
CA SER A 143 -2.85 2.53 -3.64
C SER A 143 -3.19 1.15 -4.18
N MET A 144 -4.41 0.70 -3.92
CA MET A 144 -4.96 -0.54 -4.44
C MET A 144 -6.42 -0.34 -4.84
N ALA A 145 -6.87 -1.16 -5.79
CA ALA A 145 -8.26 -1.25 -6.19
C ALA A 145 -8.61 -2.71 -6.45
N LEU A 146 -9.84 -3.09 -6.11
CA LEU A 146 -10.34 -4.43 -6.31
C LEU A 146 -11.55 -4.42 -7.25
N ALA A 147 -11.58 -5.37 -8.16
CA ALA A 147 -12.71 -5.64 -9.05
C ALA A 147 -12.55 -7.04 -9.64
N ASP A 148 -13.65 -7.72 -9.94
CA ASP A 148 -13.65 -8.91 -10.77
C ASP A 148 -13.38 -8.48 -12.22
N VAL A 149 -12.14 -8.69 -12.72
CA VAL A 149 -11.72 -8.20 -14.05
C VAL A 149 -11.77 -9.30 -15.11
N ASP A 150 -11.85 -10.56 -14.72
CA ASP A 150 -11.92 -11.69 -15.65
C ASP A 150 -13.29 -12.40 -15.66
N GLY A 151 -14.18 -12.06 -14.75
CA GLY A 151 -15.58 -12.50 -14.72
C GLY A 151 -15.78 -13.85 -14.03
N ASP A 152 -14.87 -14.26 -13.14
CA ASP A 152 -14.94 -15.53 -12.42
C ASP A 152 -15.69 -15.43 -11.09
N GLY A 153 -15.96 -14.22 -10.60
CA GLY A 153 -16.71 -13.93 -9.38
C GLY A 153 -15.84 -13.55 -8.20
N ASP A 154 -14.52 -13.71 -8.31
CA ASP A 154 -13.57 -13.35 -7.26
C ASP A 154 -13.03 -11.93 -7.48
N LEU A 155 -12.65 -11.24 -6.41
CA LEU A 155 -12.11 -9.89 -6.53
C LEU A 155 -10.61 -9.91 -6.81
N ASP A 156 -10.24 -9.44 -8.00
CA ASP A 156 -8.86 -9.23 -8.43
C ASP A 156 -8.28 -7.96 -7.87
N LEU A 157 -6.95 -7.88 -7.81
CA LEU A 157 -6.24 -6.79 -7.17
C LEU A 157 -5.33 -6.03 -8.14
N TYR A 158 -5.57 -4.75 -8.31
CA TYR A 158 -4.63 -3.82 -8.93
C TYR A 158 -3.86 -3.05 -7.86
N VAL A 159 -2.52 -3.01 -7.97
CA VAL A 159 -1.63 -2.33 -7.03
C VAL A 159 -0.81 -1.28 -7.76
N ALA A 160 -0.94 -0.04 -7.31
CA ALA A 160 -0.13 1.07 -7.80
C ALA A 160 1.19 1.15 -7.03
N HIS A 161 2.29 1.12 -7.78
CA HIS A 161 3.65 1.24 -7.25
C HIS A 161 4.16 2.67 -7.36
N TYR A 162 5.11 3.02 -6.52
CA TYR A 162 5.76 4.30 -6.50
C TYR A 162 7.29 4.15 -6.56
N ILE A 163 8.00 5.27 -6.74
CA ILE A 163 9.46 5.27 -6.73
C ILE A 163 9.96 4.97 -5.32
N ASP A 164 10.87 4.02 -5.19
CA ASP A 164 11.67 3.86 -3.98
C ASP A 164 12.76 4.96 -3.94
N TRP A 165 12.40 6.07 -3.33
CA TRP A 165 13.24 7.26 -3.23
C TRP A 165 14.47 7.08 -2.34
N MET A 166 14.57 5.98 -1.63
CA MET A 166 15.61 5.77 -0.63
C MET A 166 17.01 5.74 -1.26
N HIS A 167 17.17 5.24 -2.49
CA HIS A 167 18.48 5.13 -3.13
C HIS A 167 19.03 6.47 -3.62
N LEU A 168 18.20 7.30 -4.24
CA LEU A 168 18.62 8.64 -4.67
C LEU A 168 18.77 9.61 -3.49
N ALA A 169 17.97 9.46 -2.45
CA ALA A 169 18.02 10.30 -1.26
C ALA A 169 19.08 9.86 -0.25
N ASP A 170 19.57 8.62 -0.34
CA ASP A 170 20.61 8.11 0.55
C ASP A 170 22.00 8.67 0.14
N PRO A 171 22.62 9.53 0.97
CA PRO A 171 23.92 10.11 0.65
C PRO A 171 25.06 9.09 0.62
N THR A 172 24.82 7.85 1.08
CA THR A 172 25.79 6.75 1.03
C THR A 172 25.74 5.99 -0.27
N THR A 173 24.64 6.09 -1.04
CA THR A 173 24.51 5.42 -2.34
C THR A 173 25.50 6.02 -3.34
N ARG A 174 26.27 5.14 -3.97
CA ARG A 174 27.30 5.49 -4.98
C ARG A 174 26.86 4.95 -6.34
N PHE A 175 26.84 5.83 -7.34
CA PHE A 175 26.54 5.51 -8.72
C PHE A 175 27.78 5.67 -9.59
N GLU A 176 28.06 4.69 -10.44
CA GLU A 176 29.09 4.77 -11.47
C GLU A 176 28.42 4.83 -12.84
N TYR A 177 28.96 5.64 -13.73
CA TYR A 177 28.40 5.92 -15.04
C TYR A 177 29.39 5.62 -16.14
N ALA A 178 28.88 5.20 -17.29
CA ALA A 178 29.61 5.20 -18.56
C ALA A 178 28.91 6.08 -19.60
N ARG A 179 29.69 6.69 -20.49
CA ARG A 179 29.17 7.45 -21.62
C ARG A 179 29.59 6.77 -22.91
N ARG A 180 28.63 6.57 -23.82
CA ARG A 180 28.89 6.15 -25.21
C ARG A 180 28.20 7.13 -26.16
N GLY A 181 28.99 7.92 -26.86
CA GLY A 181 28.47 9.04 -27.66
C GLY A 181 27.74 10.03 -26.76
N ASP A 182 26.46 10.27 -27.02
CA ASP A 182 25.62 11.18 -26.24
C ASP A 182 24.77 10.46 -25.18
N GLU A 183 24.87 9.13 -25.06
CA GLU A 183 24.14 8.36 -24.11
C GLU A 183 24.94 8.09 -22.82
N TRP A 184 24.30 8.36 -21.69
CA TRP A 184 24.78 8.03 -20.35
C TRP A 184 24.09 6.78 -19.83
N THR A 185 24.83 5.90 -19.19
CA THR A 185 24.28 4.67 -18.60
C THR A 185 24.85 4.47 -17.20
N VAL A 186 24.00 4.10 -16.24
CA VAL A 186 24.44 3.65 -14.91
C VAL A 186 25.04 2.24 -15.08
N THR A 187 26.29 2.07 -14.66
CA THR A 187 27.00 0.79 -14.79
C THR A 187 27.10 0.04 -13.48
N ARG A 188 27.20 0.76 -12.36
CA ARG A 188 27.29 0.18 -11.02
C ARG A 188 26.54 1.02 -10.00
N ILE A 189 26.02 0.35 -8.97
CA ILE A 189 25.37 0.95 -7.82
C ILE A 189 25.96 0.27 -6.57
N ASN A 190 26.54 1.06 -5.66
CA ASN A 190 27.25 0.57 -4.48
C ASN A 190 28.29 -0.53 -4.81
N GLY A 191 29.01 -0.36 -5.95
CA GLY A 191 29.99 -1.34 -6.42
C GLY A 191 29.40 -2.60 -7.10
N GLU A 192 28.10 -2.78 -7.12
CA GLU A 192 27.43 -3.89 -7.82
C GLU A 192 27.03 -3.49 -9.25
N SER A 193 26.99 -4.47 -10.16
CA SER A 193 26.53 -4.20 -11.54
C SER A 193 25.07 -3.74 -11.56
N ALA A 194 24.80 -2.66 -12.32
CA ALA A 194 23.44 -2.16 -12.55
C ALA A 194 22.55 -3.15 -13.36
N LEU A 195 23.13 -4.22 -13.89
CA LEU A 195 22.40 -5.29 -14.59
C LEU A 195 21.88 -6.38 -13.64
N LYS A 196 22.23 -6.34 -12.35
CA LYS A 196 21.64 -7.27 -11.37
C LYS A 196 20.12 -7.09 -11.31
N PRO A 197 19.32 -8.14 -11.07
CA PRO A 197 17.86 -8.07 -11.06
C PRO A 197 17.29 -6.91 -10.24
N LYS A 198 17.82 -6.68 -9.03
CA LYS A 198 17.39 -5.59 -8.12
C LYS A 198 17.64 -4.17 -8.64
N TRP A 199 18.52 -4.01 -9.64
CA TRP A 199 18.90 -2.70 -10.21
C TRP A 199 18.49 -2.51 -11.65
N LYS A 200 18.23 -3.62 -12.36
CA LYS A 200 17.96 -3.61 -13.80
C LYS A 200 16.72 -2.78 -14.14
N GLY A 201 16.93 -1.76 -14.98
CA GLY A 201 15.86 -0.87 -15.42
C GLY A 201 15.41 0.19 -14.41
N ARG A 202 15.99 0.18 -13.19
CA ARG A 202 15.55 1.07 -12.11
C ARG A 202 16.07 2.51 -12.24
N PHE A 203 17.22 2.69 -12.89
CA PHE A 203 17.86 4.01 -13.01
C PHE A 203 18.16 4.36 -14.46
N THR A 204 17.91 5.63 -14.80
CA THR A 204 18.30 6.21 -16.08
C THR A 204 19.11 7.49 -15.85
N VAL A 205 19.91 7.84 -16.86
CA VAL A 205 20.63 9.13 -16.88
C VAL A 205 20.18 9.89 -18.11
N SER A 206 19.71 11.12 -17.92
CA SER A 206 19.32 11.99 -19.04
C SER A 206 20.55 12.38 -19.89
N ASN A 207 20.30 12.88 -21.08
CA ASN A 207 21.35 13.44 -21.96
C ASN A 207 22.14 14.60 -21.31
N THR A 208 21.57 15.27 -20.31
CA THR A 208 22.20 16.30 -19.49
C THR A 208 23.00 15.75 -18.31
N GLY A 209 23.10 14.41 -18.17
CA GLY A 209 23.83 13.77 -17.07
C GLY A 209 23.02 13.68 -15.76
N ARG A 210 21.72 14.03 -15.76
CA ARG A 210 20.88 13.94 -14.57
C ARG A 210 20.40 12.51 -14.34
N LEU A 211 20.74 11.94 -13.19
CA LEU A 211 20.23 10.64 -12.75
C LEU A 211 18.74 10.75 -12.41
N ARG A 212 17.99 9.73 -12.81
CA ARG A 212 16.57 9.53 -12.45
C ARG A 212 16.39 8.09 -12.02
N GLU A 213 15.63 7.88 -10.99
CA GLU A 213 15.05 6.59 -10.64
C GLU A 213 13.72 6.45 -11.38
N LEU A 214 13.51 5.31 -12.02
CA LEU A 214 12.26 5.01 -12.70
C LEU A 214 11.27 4.46 -11.68
N PRO A 215 9.97 4.77 -11.83
CA PRO A 215 8.93 4.14 -11.00
C PRO A 215 8.94 2.62 -11.20
N GLU A 216 8.55 1.90 -10.19
CA GLU A 216 8.22 0.48 -10.32
C GLU A 216 6.93 0.36 -11.13
N SER A 217 6.81 -0.74 -11.90
CA SER A 217 5.59 -0.98 -12.66
C SER A 217 4.46 -1.37 -11.73
N ASP A 218 3.28 -0.83 -11.99
CA ASP A 218 2.05 -1.28 -11.34
C ASP A 218 1.78 -2.75 -11.64
N ARG A 219 1.01 -3.41 -10.77
CA ARG A 219 0.72 -4.82 -10.89
C ARG A 219 -0.78 -5.10 -10.89
N LEU A 220 -1.15 -6.08 -11.70
CA LEU A 220 -2.46 -6.69 -11.70
C LEU A 220 -2.33 -8.16 -11.30
N TYR A 221 -3.11 -8.55 -10.30
CA TYR A 221 -3.15 -9.90 -9.78
C TYR A 221 -4.55 -10.46 -9.93
N LEU A 222 -4.67 -11.65 -10.51
CA LEU A 222 -5.92 -12.40 -10.49
C LEU A 222 -6.01 -13.20 -9.19
N ASN A 223 -7.14 -13.12 -8.52
CA ASN A 223 -7.48 -13.93 -7.37
C ASN A 223 -7.82 -15.36 -7.83
N LYS A 224 -7.64 -16.35 -6.99
CA LYS A 224 -8.01 -17.74 -7.24
C LYS A 224 -9.16 -18.22 -6.35
N GLY A 225 -9.78 -17.30 -5.60
CA GLY A 225 -10.87 -17.58 -4.69
C GLY A 225 -10.47 -18.36 -3.42
N ASP A 226 -9.17 -18.43 -3.12
CA ASP A 226 -8.61 -19.14 -1.97
C ASP A 226 -7.62 -18.30 -1.15
N GLY A 227 -7.69 -16.97 -1.27
CA GLY A 227 -6.73 -16.06 -0.65
C GLY A 227 -5.35 -16.07 -1.31
N THR A 228 -5.20 -16.65 -2.52
CA THR A 228 -3.96 -16.61 -3.30
C THR A 228 -4.14 -15.89 -4.63
N PHE A 229 -3.08 -15.22 -5.07
CA PHE A 229 -3.07 -14.36 -6.24
C PHE A 229 -2.06 -14.80 -7.29
N HIS A 230 -2.33 -14.49 -8.54
CA HIS A 230 -1.44 -14.71 -9.68
C HIS A 230 -1.12 -13.40 -10.39
N ASP A 231 0.16 -13.02 -10.47
CA ASP A 231 0.62 -11.82 -11.17
C ASP A 231 0.49 -11.99 -12.69
N VAL A 232 -0.37 -11.18 -13.29
CA VAL A 232 -0.62 -11.16 -14.74
C VAL A 232 -0.16 -9.87 -15.41
N SER A 233 0.57 -9.02 -14.72
CA SER A 233 1.01 -7.70 -15.19
C SER A 233 1.83 -7.77 -16.49
N GLY A 234 2.53 -8.88 -16.72
CA GLY A 234 3.33 -9.12 -17.93
C GLY A 234 2.58 -9.79 -19.07
N GLU A 235 1.32 -10.18 -18.89
CA GLU A 235 0.56 -10.87 -19.93
C GLU A 235 0.03 -9.89 -21.00
N PRO A 236 0.15 -10.22 -22.31
CA PRO A 236 -0.23 -9.31 -23.40
C PRO A 236 -1.67 -8.78 -23.34
N ARG A 237 -2.61 -9.54 -22.78
CA ARG A 237 -4.02 -9.15 -22.66
C ARG A 237 -4.26 -8.02 -21.65
N PHE A 238 -3.34 -7.82 -20.71
CA PHE A 238 -3.42 -6.78 -19.68
C PHE A 238 -2.43 -5.63 -19.90
N VAL A 239 -1.52 -5.75 -20.88
CA VAL A 239 -0.61 -4.65 -21.24
C VAL A 239 -1.38 -3.65 -22.08
N ILE A 240 -1.70 -2.50 -21.52
CA ILE A 240 -2.22 -1.36 -22.28
C ILE A 240 -1.06 -0.86 -23.15
N ASP A 241 -1.28 -0.90 -24.50
CA ASP A 241 -0.27 -0.58 -25.51
C ASP A 241 0.67 0.58 -25.14
N GLY A 242 1.85 0.21 -24.75
CA GLY A 242 3.10 0.84 -25.12
C GLY A 242 3.28 2.32 -24.89
N LYS A 243 2.96 2.84 -23.69
CA LYS A 243 3.62 4.09 -23.23
C LYS A 243 3.59 4.15 -21.70
N ALA A 244 4.53 3.51 -21.06
CA ALA A 244 5.00 3.96 -19.75
C ALA A 244 6.12 4.97 -19.95
#